data_284f64304192592a3e6e328c323e63e9
#
_entry.id   284f64304192592a3e6e328c323e63e9
#
_cell.length_a   1.000
_cell.length_b   1.000
_cell.length_c   1.000
_cell.angle_alpha   90.00
_cell.angle_beta   90.00
_cell.angle_gamma   90.00
#
_symmetry.space_group_name_H-M   'P 1'
#
loop_
_entity.id
_entity.type
_entity.pdbx_description
1 polymer ?
#
loop_
_entity_poly.entity_id
_entity_poly.type
_entity_poly.pdbx_seq_one_letter_code
_entity_poly.pdbx_strand_id
1 'polypeptide(L)'
;GRAVTNEDIEAAEAAVYVISRISGEGKDRRKRKGDYYLSDQEEKDLYFLNEQKIPTVLIINAGGPVELTDLLDGTENICAILNISQLGQEGGNAVADILFGEFTPSGKLTTTWTKRYDDCPAAEEFSYLNGNLETEEYADGIYVGYRYFDSFGIEPLFSFGYGLSYTEFDIRLCGINTDSKGVTVTVEVENTGTT
;
A
#
# COMPACT_ATOMS: atom_id res chain seq x y z
N GLY A 1 6.11 14.70 14.29
CA GLY A 1 7.37 15.16 13.73
C GLY A 1 7.36 16.70 13.62
N ARG A 2 8.48 17.32 13.31
CA ARG A 2 8.50 18.74 12.92
C ARG A 2 8.13 18.85 11.43
N ALA A 3 7.64 20.03 11.02
CA ALA A 3 7.37 20.33 9.62
C ALA A 3 8.65 20.29 8.78
N VAL A 4 8.51 19.94 7.51
CA VAL A 4 9.55 20.10 6.50
C VAL A 4 9.71 21.59 6.18
N THR A 5 10.95 22.06 6.08
CA THR A 5 11.30 23.47 5.86
C THR A 5 12.18 23.66 4.64
N ASN A 6 12.37 24.91 4.21
CA ASN A 6 13.31 25.24 3.13
C ASN A 6 14.75 24.81 3.45
N GLU A 7 15.18 24.87 4.71
CA GLU A 7 16.51 24.42 5.13
C GLU A 7 16.72 22.92 4.90
N ASP A 8 15.66 22.11 5.07
CA ASP A 8 15.74 20.65 4.87
C ASP A 8 15.94 20.28 3.41
N ILE A 9 15.48 21.10 2.49
CA ILE A 9 15.50 20.82 1.05
C ILE A 9 16.55 21.61 0.27
N GLU A 10 17.28 22.57 0.89
CA GLU A 10 18.21 23.47 0.21
C GLU A 10 19.28 22.75 -0.62
N ALA A 11 19.72 21.56 -0.17
CA ALA A 11 20.69 20.73 -0.86
C ALA A 11 20.16 19.32 -1.16
N ALA A 12 18.85 19.09 -1.05
CA ALA A 12 18.25 17.78 -1.25
C ALA A 12 17.98 17.53 -2.74
N GLU A 13 18.46 16.40 -3.25
CA GLU A 13 18.14 15.92 -4.60
C GLU A 13 16.84 15.09 -4.60
N ALA A 14 16.47 14.52 -3.48
CA ALA A 14 15.25 13.73 -3.28
C ALA A 14 14.85 13.72 -1.80
N ALA A 15 13.61 13.37 -1.52
CA ALA A 15 13.08 13.17 -0.17
C ALA A 15 12.61 11.73 0.02
N VAL A 16 12.84 11.20 1.21
CA VAL A 16 12.21 9.98 1.69
C VAL A 16 11.27 10.37 2.82
N TYR A 17 9.96 10.26 2.58
CA TYR A 17 8.94 10.64 3.54
C TYR A 17 8.25 9.41 4.13
N VAL A 18 8.29 9.27 5.46
CA VAL A 18 7.77 8.09 6.15
C VAL A 18 6.43 8.41 6.80
N ILE A 19 5.38 7.72 6.34
CA ILE A 19 4.05 7.74 6.95
C ILE A 19 3.96 6.54 7.89
N SER A 20 3.89 6.79 9.20
CA SER A 20 3.81 5.73 10.21
C SER A 20 2.47 5.72 10.91
N ARG A 21 1.95 4.50 11.15
CA ARG A 21 0.75 4.27 11.95
C ARG A 21 1.02 3.19 12.98
N ILE A 22 0.52 3.43 14.18
CA ILE A 22 0.58 2.43 15.25
C ILE A 22 -0.75 1.70 15.26
N SER A 23 -0.69 0.39 15.07
CA SER A 23 -1.81 -0.52 15.28
C SER A 23 -1.34 -1.65 16.18
N GLY A 24 -2.23 -2.16 17.02
CA GLY A 24 -1.94 -3.24 17.93
C GLY A 24 -3.19 -4.06 18.21
N GLU A 25 -3.02 -5.20 18.83
CA GLU A 25 -4.13 -6.06 19.23
C GLU A 25 -5.13 -5.32 20.12
N GLY A 26 -6.42 -5.55 19.87
CA GLY A 26 -7.51 -4.96 20.64
C GLY A 26 -7.74 -3.46 20.40
N LYS A 27 -7.16 -2.90 19.34
CA LYS A 27 -7.37 -1.50 18.98
C LYS A 27 -7.39 -1.31 17.48
N ASP A 28 -8.59 -1.13 16.94
CA ASP A 28 -8.78 -0.85 15.52
C ASP A 28 -8.28 0.55 15.14
N ARG A 29 -7.87 0.68 13.89
CA ARG A 29 -7.59 1.96 13.28
C ARG A 29 -8.91 2.70 13.05
N ARG A 30 -8.86 4.02 13.12
CA ARG A 30 -10.04 4.88 13.03
C ARG A 30 -10.06 5.64 11.71
N LYS A 31 -11.26 5.84 11.16
CA LYS A 31 -11.56 6.69 9.99
C LYS A 31 -11.36 8.17 10.37
N ARG A 32 -10.11 8.60 10.52
CA ARG A 32 -9.75 9.98 10.89
C ARG A 32 -8.36 10.36 10.41
N LYS A 33 -8.07 11.68 10.39
CA LYS A 33 -6.74 12.24 10.11
C LYS A 33 -5.70 11.76 11.12
N GLY A 34 -4.51 11.43 10.60
CA GLY A 34 -3.40 10.87 11.37
C GLY A 34 -3.54 9.39 11.71
N ASP A 35 -4.58 8.72 11.17
CA ASP A 35 -4.80 7.29 11.30
C ASP A 35 -5.07 6.67 9.93
N TYR A 36 -6.32 6.49 9.51
CA TYR A 36 -6.63 6.01 8.14
C TYR A 36 -6.31 7.06 7.08
N TYR A 37 -6.60 8.33 7.36
CA TYR A 37 -6.25 9.46 6.50
C TYR A 37 -4.89 10.05 6.88
N LEU A 38 -4.30 10.81 5.95
CA LEU A 38 -3.13 11.63 6.24
C LEU A 38 -3.47 12.64 7.36
N SER A 39 -2.50 12.96 8.19
CA SER A 39 -2.61 14.09 9.13
C SER A 39 -2.43 15.41 8.38
N ASP A 40 -2.91 16.50 8.99
CA ASP A 40 -2.74 17.84 8.42
C ASP A 40 -1.25 18.20 8.21
N GLN A 41 -0.35 17.65 9.03
CA GLN A 41 1.08 17.89 8.87
C GLN A 41 1.68 17.09 7.72
N GLU A 42 1.29 15.82 7.55
CA GLU A 42 1.73 14.99 6.43
C GLU A 42 1.26 15.59 5.10
N GLU A 43 0.00 16.04 5.02
CA GLU A 43 -0.52 16.72 3.84
C GLU A 43 0.31 17.99 3.53
N LYS A 44 0.53 18.85 4.51
CA LYS A 44 1.31 20.10 4.32
C LYS A 44 2.73 19.82 3.86
N ASP A 45 3.41 18.85 4.47
CA ASP A 45 4.79 18.52 4.13
C ASP A 45 4.89 17.96 2.70
N LEU A 46 3.97 17.06 2.32
CA LEU A 46 3.99 16.43 1.00
C LEU A 46 3.60 17.41 -0.13
N TYR A 47 2.62 18.28 0.11
CA TYR A 47 2.31 19.34 -0.85
C TYR A 47 3.43 20.39 -0.94
N PHE A 48 4.08 20.72 0.17
CA PHE A 48 5.27 21.60 0.14
C PHE A 48 6.40 20.97 -0.69
N LEU A 49 6.72 19.70 -0.51
CA LEU A 49 7.72 19.00 -1.32
C LEU A 49 7.34 18.99 -2.81
N ASN A 50 6.04 18.87 -3.12
CA ASN A 50 5.53 18.94 -4.49
C ASN A 50 5.71 20.34 -5.10
N GLU A 51 5.35 21.40 -4.36
CA GLU A 51 5.55 22.80 -4.81
C GLU A 51 7.03 23.09 -5.09
N GLN A 52 7.93 22.52 -4.30
CA GLN A 52 9.37 22.65 -4.48
C GLN A 52 9.95 21.67 -5.53
N LYS A 53 9.11 20.81 -6.11
CA LYS A 53 9.47 19.80 -7.13
C LYS A 53 10.55 18.82 -6.66
N ILE A 54 10.58 18.50 -5.37
CA ILE A 54 11.52 17.54 -4.81
C ILE A 54 11.00 16.12 -5.07
N PRO A 55 11.70 15.28 -5.86
CA PRO A 55 11.32 13.88 -6.05
C PRO A 55 11.17 13.19 -4.70
N THR A 56 10.03 12.56 -4.47
CA THR A 56 9.70 12.02 -3.14
C THR A 56 9.35 10.54 -3.22
N VAL A 57 10.03 9.75 -2.41
CA VAL A 57 9.66 8.35 -2.13
C VAL A 57 8.84 8.31 -0.85
N LEU A 58 7.63 7.78 -0.93
CA LEU A 58 6.81 7.51 0.25
C LEU A 58 7.13 6.13 0.82
N ILE A 59 7.32 6.07 2.12
CA ILE A 59 7.41 4.82 2.87
C ILE A 59 6.19 4.70 3.75
N ILE A 60 5.40 3.65 3.56
CA ILE A 60 4.23 3.36 4.38
C ILE A 60 4.60 2.33 5.43
N ASN A 61 4.80 2.79 6.66
CA ASN A 61 5.07 1.98 7.84
C ASN A 61 3.78 1.85 8.67
N ALA A 62 2.87 1.03 8.20
CA ALA A 62 1.56 0.83 8.79
C ALA A 62 1.09 -0.61 8.60
N GLY A 63 0.38 -1.17 9.57
CA GLY A 63 -0.16 -2.53 9.51
C GLY A 63 -1.32 -2.73 8.53
N GLY A 64 -1.78 -1.67 7.87
CA GLY A 64 -2.86 -1.71 6.88
C GLY A 64 -2.87 -0.44 6.01
N PRO A 65 -3.80 -0.34 5.05
CA PRO A 65 -3.87 0.75 4.10
C PRO A 65 -3.97 2.14 4.75
N VAL A 66 -3.47 3.15 4.05
CA VAL A 66 -3.69 4.58 4.29
C VAL A 66 -4.34 5.14 3.03
N GLU A 67 -5.35 5.98 3.15
CA GLU A 67 -5.95 6.62 1.97
C GLU A 67 -4.99 7.64 1.37
N LEU A 68 -4.62 7.43 0.11
CA LEU A 68 -3.61 8.21 -0.60
C LEU A 68 -4.16 8.89 -1.86
N THR A 69 -5.42 8.66 -2.24
CA THR A 69 -5.95 9.07 -3.54
C THR A 69 -5.81 10.56 -3.76
N ASP A 70 -6.26 11.41 -2.83
CA ASP A 70 -6.18 12.87 -2.99
C ASP A 70 -4.74 13.37 -3.10
N LEU A 71 -3.82 12.73 -2.38
CA LEU A 71 -2.40 13.06 -2.46
C LEU A 71 -1.85 12.71 -3.84
N LEU A 72 -2.11 11.50 -4.34
CA LEU A 72 -1.59 11.05 -5.62
C LEU A 72 -2.20 11.79 -6.81
N ASP A 73 -3.48 12.16 -6.71
CA ASP A 73 -4.15 12.98 -7.73
C ASP A 73 -3.66 14.45 -7.70
N GLY A 74 -3.24 14.93 -6.54
CA GLY A 74 -2.84 16.33 -6.32
C GLY A 74 -1.33 16.60 -6.39
N THR A 75 -0.48 15.57 -6.62
CA THR A 75 0.99 15.72 -6.65
C THR A 75 1.60 15.00 -7.83
N GLU A 76 2.71 15.55 -8.34
CA GLU A 76 3.46 14.98 -9.46
C GLU A 76 4.90 14.53 -9.06
N ASN A 77 5.30 14.83 -7.84
CA ASN A 77 6.66 14.59 -7.35
C ASN A 77 6.84 13.24 -6.64
N ILE A 78 5.75 12.51 -6.37
CA ILE A 78 5.83 11.19 -5.74
C ILE A 78 6.22 10.17 -6.81
N CYS A 79 7.48 9.75 -6.77
CA CYS A 79 8.06 8.87 -7.77
C CYS A 79 8.01 7.39 -7.39
N ALA A 80 7.83 7.06 -6.11
CA ALA A 80 7.67 5.69 -5.65
C ALA A 80 6.94 5.62 -4.30
N ILE A 81 6.29 4.49 -4.06
CA ILE A 81 5.67 4.14 -2.78
C ILE A 81 6.19 2.78 -2.36
N LEU A 82 6.81 2.71 -1.19
CA LEU A 82 7.28 1.47 -0.58
C LEU A 82 6.42 1.14 0.64
N ASN A 83 5.57 0.12 0.51
CA ASN A 83 4.79 -0.40 1.64
C ASN A 83 5.62 -1.42 2.40
N ILE A 84 6.03 -1.06 3.61
CA ILE A 84 6.90 -1.89 4.45
C ILE A 84 6.15 -2.58 5.59
N SER A 85 4.85 -2.33 5.72
CA SER A 85 4.04 -2.78 6.86
C SER A 85 4.69 -2.37 8.19
N GLN A 86 4.82 -3.29 9.14
CA GLN A 86 5.50 -3.08 10.43
C GLN A 86 6.68 -4.03 10.51
N LEU A 87 7.85 -3.53 10.13
CA LEU A 87 9.07 -4.32 10.05
C LEU A 87 9.65 -4.63 11.44
N GLY A 88 10.48 -5.67 11.48
CA GLY A 88 11.26 -6.04 12.65
C GLY A 88 12.51 -5.19 12.85
N GLN A 89 13.44 -5.68 13.67
CA GLN A 89 14.65 -4.96 14.11
C GLN A 89 15.53 -4.48 12.95
N GLU A 90 15.69 -5.28 11.89
CA GLU A 90 16.51 -4.95 10.72
C GLU A 90 15.75 -4.20 9.61
N GLY A 91 14.54 -3.72 9.92
CA GLY A 91 13.67 -3.06 8.94
C GLY A 91 14.29 -1.84 8.27
N GLY A 92 15.06 -1.04 9.01
CA GLY A 92 15.77 0.12 8.46
C GLY A 92 16.83 -0.27 7.44
N ASN A 93 17.60 -1.32 7.72
CA ASN A 93 18.61 -1.84 6.79
C ASN A 93 17.95 -2.37 5.51
N ALA A 94 16.87 -3.18 5.64
CA ALA A 94 16.14 -3.70 4.49
C ALA A 94 15.55 -2.60 3.59
N VAL A 95 15.04 -1.52 4.19
CA VAL A 95 14.56 -0.35 3.44
C VAL A 95 15.70 0.34 2.70
N ALA A 96 16.84 0.54 3.36
CA ALA A 96 18.01 1.16 2.74
C ALA A 96 18.51 0.31 1.55
N ASP A 97 18.63 -0.99 1.73
CA ASP A 97 19.08 -1.91 0.68
C ASP A 97 18.19 -1.84 -0.58
N ILE A 98 16.86 -1.71 -0.40
CA ILE A 98 15.94 -1.51 -1.52
C ILE A 98 16.15 -0.13 -2.14
N LEU A 99 16.20 0.95 -1.35
CA LEU A 99 16.33 2.31 -1.87
C LEU A 99 17.65 2.53 -2.63
N PHE A 100 18.72 1.85 -2.24
CA PHE A 100 20.01 1.90 -2.91
C PHE A 100 20.20 0.85 -4.01
N GLY A 101 19.19 -0.02 -4.23
CA GLY A 101 19.23 -1.01 -5.31
C GLY A 101 20.05 -2.24 -5.03
N GLU A 102 20.48 -2.47 -3.78
CA GLU A 102 21.20 -3.70 -3.36
C GLU A 102 20.30 -4.93 -3.45
N PHE A 103 18.99 -4.73 -3.21
CA PHE A 103 17.96 -5.76 -3.36
C PHE A 103 16.78 -5.26 -4.17
N THR A 104 16.29 -6.11 -5.06
CA THR A 104 15.09 -5.85 -5.85
C THR A 104 13.83 -6.12 -5.03
N PRO A 105 12.89 -5.16 -4.95
CA PRO A 105 11.61 -5.42 -4.30
C PRO A 105 10.83 -6.49 -5.07
N SER A 106 10.34 -7.50 -4.36
CA SER A 106 9.59 -8.62 -4.93
C SER A 106 8.26 -8.88 -4.22
N GLY A 107 8.02 -8.20 -3.12
CA GLY A 107 6.78 -8.29 -2.36
C GLY A 107 5.57 -7.82 -3.15
N LYS A 108 4.44 -8.46 -2.92
CA LYS A 108 3.14 -8.11 -3.49
C LYS A 108 2.16 -7.75 -2.38
N LEU A 109 1.24 -6.83 -2.67
CA LEU A 109 0.20 -6.46 -1.71
C LEU A 109 -0.67 -7.67 -1.37
N THR A 110 -0.85 -7.89 -0.09
CA THR A 110 -1.70 -8.96 0.46
C THR A 110 -3.13 -8.52 0.73
N THR A 111 -3.42 -7.26 0.46
CA THR A 111 -4.75 -6.65 0.59
C THR A 111 -5.02 -5.72 -0.59
N THR A 112 -6.29 -5.52 -0.91
CA THR A 112 -6.71 -4.49 -1.87
C THR A 112 -6.70 -3.13 -1.17
N TRP A 113 -6.09 -2.12 -1.79
CA TRP A 113 -6.12 -0.74 -1.32
C TRP A 113 -7.21 0.02 -2.06
N THR A 114 -8.17 0.53 -1.34
CA THR A 114 -9.29 1.27 -1.90
C THR A 114 -8.88 2.70 -2.28
N LYS A 115 -9.58 3.29 -3.24
CA LYS A 115 -9.46 4.73 -3.52
C LYS A 115 -10.02 5.54 -2.37
N ARG A 116 -11.16 5.12 -1.82
CA ARG A 116 -11.85 5.75 -0.68
C ARG A 116 -12.19 4.71 0.37
N TYR A 117 -12.23 5.11 1.62
CA TYR A 117 -12.69 4.24 2.70
C TYR A 117 -14.08 3.67 2.42
N ASP A 118 -14.97 4.50 1.89
CA ASP A 118 -16.37 4.13 1.63
C ASP A 118 -16.53 3.10 0.50
N ASP A 119 -15.46 2.83 -0.26
CA ASP A 119 -15.40 1.73 -1.25
C ASP A 119 -15.13 0.37 -0.59
N CYS A 120 -14.78 0.32 0.69
CA CYS A 120 -14.60 -0.93 1.41
C CYS A 120 -15.94 -1.65 1.59
N PRO A 121 -15.99 -2.98 1.44
CA PRO A 121 -17.18 -3.73 1.84
C PRO A 121 -17.45 -3.47 3.33
N ALA A 122 -18.73 -3.33 3.69
CA ALA A 122 -19.18 -3.08 5.06
C ALA A 122 -18.51 -1.87 5.77
N ALA A 123 -18.11 -0.83 5.01
CA ALA A 123 -17.42 0.35 5.56
C ALA A 123 -18.18 1.05 6.70
N GLU A 124 -19.51 1.06 6.64
CA GLU A 124 -20.38 1.67 7.66
C GLU A 124 -20.65 0.77 8.86
N GLU A 125 -20.34 -0.52 8.76
CA GLU A 125 -20.68 -1.53 9.75
C GLU A 125 -19.46 -2.07 10.51
N PHE A 126 -18.25 -1.67 10.09
CA PHE A 126 -17.02 -2.20 10.65
C PHE A 126 -16.79 -1.74 12.09
N SER A 127 -16.55 -2.73 12.98
CA SER A 127 -16.12 -2.53 14.37
C SER A 127 -17.04 -1.54 15.13
N TYR A 128 -16.48 -0.53 15.75
CA TYR A 128 -17.24 0.44 16.54
C TYR A 128 -18.10 1.42 15.71
N LEU A 129 -18.05 1.36 14.39
CA LEU A 129 -18.82 2.28 13.53
C LEU A 129 -20.33 1.98 13.60
N ASN A 130 -20.70 0.73 13.76
CA ASN A 130 -22.11 0.34 13.93
C ASN A 130 -22.65 0.59 15.34
N GLY A 131 -21.79 0.82 16.32
CA GLY A 131 -22.17 1.08 17.71
C GLY A 131 -22.81 -0.10 18.45
N ASN A 132 -22.88 -1.27 17.83
CA ASN A 132 -23.46 -2.48 18.41
C ASN A 132 -22.33 -3.37 18.94
N LEU A 133 -22.18 -3.42 20.27
CA LEU A 133 -21.17 -4.24 20.94
C LEU A 133 -21.66 -5.65 21.30
N GLU A 134 -22.91 -5.98 21.06
CA GLU A 134 -23.51 -7.28 21.40
C GLU A 134 -23.55 -8.25 20.23
N THR A 135 -23.69 -7.71 18.99
CA THR A 135 -23.75 -8.51 17.77
C THR A 135 -22.91 -7.89 16.68
N GLU A 136 -22.23 -8.72 15.92
CA GLU A 136 -21.48 -8.34 14.71
C GLU A 136 -22.08 -9.08 13.52
N GLU A 137 -22.36 -8.35 12.43
CA GLU A 137 -22.89 -8.93 11.20
C GLU A 137 -21.79 -8.99 10.14
N TYR A 138 -21.55 -10.20 9.62
CA TYR A 138 -20.60 -10.43 8.51
C TYR A 138 -21.35 -10.37 7.18
N ALA A 139 -21.69 -9.15 6.75
CA ALA A 139 -22.48 -8.90 5.54
C ALA A 139 -21.73 -9.23 4.24
N ASP A 140 -20.38 -9.32 4.28
CA ASP A 140 -19.56 -9.57 3.09
C ASP A 140 -19.83 -10.92 2.41
N GLY A 141 -20.25 -11.93 3.16
CA GLY A 141 -20.46 -13.28 2.65
C GLY A 141 -19.20 -13.83 1.98
N ILE A 142 -19.29 -14.20 0.70
CA ILE A 142 -18.16 -14.68 -0.10
C ILE A 142 -17.36 -13.55 -0.73
N TYR A 143 -17.83 -12.31 -0.66
CA TYR A 143 -17.25 -11.14 -1.31
C TYR A 143 -16.23 -10.42 -0.42
N VAL A 144 -15.31 -11.17 0.16
CA VAL A 144 -14.26 -10.64 1.01
C VAL A 144 -13.05 -10.19 0.18
N GLY A 145 -12.51 -9.00 0.47
CA GLY A 145 -11.31 -8.46 -0.17
C GLY A 145 -11.47 -8.28 -1.69
N TYR A 146 -10.49 -8.70 -2.48
CA TYR A 146 -10.47 -8.52 -3.94
C TYR A 146 -11.72 -9.06 -4.65
N ARG A 147 -12.35 -10.11 -4.09
CA ARG A 147 -13.59 -10.67 -4.68
C ARG A 147 -14.74 -9.68 -4.71
N TYR A 148 -14.82 -8.79 -3.73
CA TYR A 148 -15.79 -7.71 -3.73
C TYR A 148 -15.52 -6.75 -4.88
N PHE A 149 -14.31 -6.24 -4.99
CA PHE A 149 -13.92 -5.26 -6.02
C PHE A 149 -14.13 -5.83 -7.42
N ASP A 150 -13.65 -7.06 -7.68
CA ASP A 150 -13.78 -7.71 -8.99
C ASP A 150 -15.24 -8.01 -9.34
N SER A 151 -16.05 -8.48 -8.37
CA SER A 151 -17.44 -8.87 -8.65
C SER A 151 -18.37 -7.68 -8.88
N PHE A 152 -18.11 -6.56 -8.20
CA PHE A 152 -18.95 -5.35 -8.30
C PHE A 152 -18.36 -4.27 -9.21
N GLY A 153 -17.20 -4.52 -9.83
CA GLY A 153 -16.56 -3.60 -10.76
C GLY A 153 -16.06 -2.31 -10.10
N ILE A 154 -15.66 -2.39 -8.83
CA ILE A 154 -15.11 -1.25 -8.09
C ILE A 154 -13.61 -1.18 -8.33
N GLU A 155 -13.14 -0.09 -8.92
CA GLU A 155 -11.72 0.08 -9.23
C GLU A 155 -10.93 0.46 -7.96
N PRO A 156 -9.96 -0.38 -7.52
CA PRO A 156 -9.13 -0.07 -6.37
C PRO A 156 -8.04 0.94 -6.72
N LEU A 157 -7.40 1.54 -5.71
CA LEU A 157 -6.16 2.29 -5.87
C LEU A 157 -5.01 1.35 -6.23
N PHE A 158 -4.85 0.26 -5.47
CA PHE A 158 -3.92 -0.83 -5.77
C PHE A 158 -4.61 -2.17 -5.53
N SER A 159 -4.56 -3.05 -6.51
CA SER A 159 -5.19 -4.37 -6.44
C SER A 159 -4.45 -5.30 -5.47
N PHE A 160 -5.14 -6.28 -4.93
CA PHE A 160 -4.50 -7.45 -4.32
C PHE A 160 -3.47 -8.06 -5.28
N GLY A 161 -2.28 -8.37 -4.78
CA GLY A 161 -1.19 -8.91 -5.60
C GLY A 161 -0.42 -7.88 -6.42
N TYR A 162 -0.78 -6.59 -6.35
CA TYR A 162 0.00 -5.53 -6.99
C TYR A 162 1.37 -5.37 -6.36
N GLY A 163 2.35 -5.08 -7.18
CA GLY A 163 3.71 -4.73 -6.75
C GLY A 163 4.66 -4.70 -7.94
N LEU A 164 5.49 -3.68 -7.97
CA LEU A 164 6.53 -3.48 -8.97
C LEU A 164 7.84 -4.15 -8.54
N SER A 165 8.74 -4.29 -9.47
CA SER A 165 10.09 -4.81 -9.30
C SER A 165 11.06 -3.90 -10.05
N TYR A 166 12.36 -4.02 -9.81
CA TYR A 166 13.37 -3.34 -10.62
C TYR A 166 13.67 -4.08 -11.92
N THR A 167 13.06 -5.25 -12.11
CA THR A 167 13.11 -6.01 -13.35
C THR A 167 11.70 -6.42 -13.80
N GLU A 168 11.61 -6.94 -15.02
CA GLU A 168 10.37 -7.40 -15.63
C GLU A 168 10.44 -8.91 -15.88
N PHE A 169 9.27 -9.56 -15.77
CA PHE A 169 9.13 -10.99 -16.00
C PHE A 169 8.05 -11.25 -17.04
N ASP A 170 8.35 -12.10 -18.01
CA ASP A 170 7.34 -12.72 -18.88
C ASP A 170 6.94 -14.07 -18.28
N ILE A 171 5.63 -14.30 -18.13
CA ILE A 171 5.09 -15.54 -17.57
C ILE A 171 4.17 -16.17 -18.60
N ARG A 172 4.56 -17.35 -19.10
CA ARG A 172 3.81 -18.10 -20.12
C ARG A 172 3.25 -19.39 -19.57
N LEU A 173 1.96 -19.62 -19.80
CA LEU A 173 1.33 -20.89 -19.51
C LEU A 173 1.79 -21.95 -20.52
N CYS A 174 2.51 -22.97 -20.05
CA CYS A 174 3.01 -24.06 -20.88
C CYS A 174 2.07 -25.27 -20.91
N GLY A 175 1.29 -25.49 -19.86
CA GLY A 175 0.35 -26.60 -19.82
C GLY A 175 -0.44 -26.70 -18.52
N ILE A 176 -1.57 -27.38 -18.64
CA ILE A 176 -2.41 -27.74 -17.50
C ILE A 176 -2.68 -29.25 -17.58
N ASN A 177 -2.42 -29.96 -16.52
CA ASN A 177 -2.71 -31.40 -16.38
C ASN A 177 -3.55 -31.64 -15.13
N THR A 178 -4.57 -32.46 -15.28
CA THR A 178 -5.53 -32.78 -14.19
C THR A 178 -5.52 -34.29 -13.94
N ASP A 179 -5.37 -34.69 -12.69
CA ASP A 179 -5.49 -36.07 -12.27
C ASP A 179 -6.42 -36.18 -11.03
N SER A 180 -6.52 -37.39 -10.47
CA SER A 180 -7.34 -37.63 -9.27
C SER A 180 -6.83 -36.95 -7.99
N LYS A 181 -5.64 -36.37 -8.01
CA LYS A 181 -5.01 -35.70 -6.86
C LYS A 181 -5.10 -34.18 -6.96
N GLY A 182 -5.35 -33.63 -8.15
CA GLY A 182 -5.44 -32.18 -8.33
C GLY A 182 -5.15 -31.70 -9.75
N VAL A 183 -4.83 -30.42 -9.83
CA VAL A 183 -4.47 -29.74 -11.08
C VAL A 183 -3.01 -29.29 -10.99
N THR A 184 -2.22 -29.67 -11.98
CA THR A 184 -0.84 -29.20 -12.16
C THR A 184 -0.80 -28.17 -13.27
N VAL A 185 -0.34 -26.97 -12.96
CA VAL A 185 -0.12 -25.91 -13.94
C VAL A 185 1.38 -25.74 -14.14
N THR A 186 1.83 -25.83 -15.38
CA THR A 186 3.23 -25.60 -15.74
C THR A 186 3.36 -24.24 -16.41
N VAL A 187 4.24 -23.41 -15.89
CA VAL A 187 4.54 -22.08 -16.41
C VAL A 187 6.03 -21.95 -16.70
N GLU A 188 6.35 -21.18 -17.70
CA GLU A 188 7.70 -20.68 -17.97
C GLU A 188 7.78 -19.25 -17.45
N VAL A 189 8.83 -18.93 -16.73
CA VAL A 189 9.11 -17.58 -16.21
C VAL A 189 10.44 -17.12 -16.76
N GLU A 190 10.43 -16.02 -17.51
CA GLU A 190 11.64 -15.42 -18.08
C GLU A 190 11.84 -14.01 -17.50
N ASN A 191 13.03 -13.74 -16.97
CA ASN A 191 13.40 -12.36 -16.61
C ASN A 191 13.77 -11.62 -17.90
N THR A 192 12.95 -10.64 -18.29
CA THR A 192 13.12 -9.83 -19.50
C THR A 192 13.74 -8.46 -19.24
N GLY A 193 13.96 -8.11 -17.97
CA GLY A 193 14.62 -6.88 -17.58
C GLY A 193 16.14 -6.99 -17.60
N THR A 194 16.78 -5.92 -17.15
CA THR A 194 18.26 -5.78 -17.17
C THR A 194 18.90 -5.92 -15.78
N THR A 195 18.11 -6.18 -14.75
CA THR A 195 18.56 -6.29 -13.36
C THR A 195 18.41 -7.69 -12.84
#